data_68c7e47dbb1b0d3065e9ef6bb0ccc375
#
_entry.id   68c7e47dbb1b0d3065e9ef6bb0ccc375
#
_cell.length_a   1.000
_cell.length_b   1.000
_cell.length_c   1.000
_cell.angle_alpha   90.00
_cell.angle_beta   90.00
_cell.angle_gamma   90.00
#
_symmetry.space_group_name_H-M   'P 1'
#
loop_
_entity.id
_entity.type
_entity.pdbx_description
1 polymer ?
#
loop_
_entity_poly.entity_id
_entity_poly.type
_entity_poly.pdbx_seq_one_letter_code
_entity_poly.pdbx_strand_id
1 'polypeptide(L)'
;MTNDLFLNACFRKPTQRTPVWFMRQAGRYLPEYREVREKADFLTLCKTPELAAEVTLQPVEIIGVDAAIIFSDILVVPEAMGMELVVEEGKGGPRFPSPLRSADDIVRLCLPDPNDKLTFVMEALRLTRKQLNGKVPLIGFSGSPWTLAAYMVEGHGSKKFRYIKELIYSNPKDAHVLLDKIAKTVAQYLSAQIAAGAQAVQIFDTWGGILTQDAFKEFSLRYIQQVVAETKTNGAPIIVFCKDCGHSLKQIADCGCQVVGLDWTIDIGDARKLIGDRVALQGNLDPTILYAPPDVIRKEVRNILAKFGKGSGHIFNLGHGILPDTPVEHVKEFVKAVKEESIHNHQ
;
A
#
# COMPACT_ATOMS: atom_id res chain seq x y z
N MET A 1 -19.24 -18.91 -3.43
CA MET A 1 -17.98 -19.37 -2.78
C MET A 1 -17.10 -18.14 -2.61
N THR A 2 -16.63 -17.86 -1.41
CA THR A 2 -15.67 -16.78 -1.17
C THR A 2 -14.30 -17.21 -1.70
N ASN A 3 -13.64 -16.33 -2.46
CA ASN A 3 -12.27 -16.59 -2.93
C ASN A 3 -11.30 -16.20 -1.82
N ASP A 4 -10.84 -17.16 -1.02
CA ASP A 4 -9.95 -16.93 0.12
C ASP A 4 -8.45 -17.11 -0.24
N LEU A 5 -8.11 -17.25 -1.52
CA LEU A 5 -6.77 -17.52 -2.00
C LEU A 5 -5.74 -16.51 -1.45
N PHE A 6 -6.05 -15.21 -1.58
CA PHE A 6 -5.18 -14.13 -1.08
C PHE A 6 -5.08 -14.15 0.45
N LEU A 7 -6.22 -14.27 1.16
CA LEU A 7 -6.21 -14.28 2.63
C LEU A 7 -5.48 -15.51 3.18
N ASN A 8 -5.65 -16.69 2.57
CA ASN A 8 -4.89 -17.87 2.94
C ASN A 8 -3.39 -17.66 2.78
N ALA A 9 -2.95 -17.04 1.67
CA ALA A 9 -1.54 -16.72 1.48
C ALA A 9 -1.02 -15.73 2.54
N CYS A 10 -1.81 -14.70 2.93
CA CYS A 10 -1.44 -13.79 4.01
C CYS A 10 -1.13 -14.51 5.33
N PHE A 11 -1.87 -15.57 5.64
CA PHE A 11 -1.69 -16.39 6.85
C PHE A 11 -0.80 -17.62 6.63
N ARG A 12 -0.09 -17.70 5.50
CA ARG A 12 0.79 -18.82 5.14
C ARG A 12 0.08 -20.18 5.15
N LYS A 13 -1.23 -20.18 4.92
CA LYS A 13 -2.01 -21.41 4.71
C LYS A 13 -1.80 -21.93 3.30
N PRO A 14 -1.98 -23.24 3.08
CA PRO A 14 -1.90 -23.82 1.74
C PRO A 14 -2.85 -23.12 0.76
N THR A 15 -2.38 -22.93 -0.47
CA THR A 15 -3.12 -22.35 -1.58
C THR A 15 -2.90 -23.20 -2.84
N GLN A 16 -3.83 -23.14 -3.79
CA GLN A 16 -3.72 -23.89 -5.04
C GLN A 16 -2.69 -23.30 -6.00
N ARG A 17 -2.40 -22.00 -5.86
CA ARG A 17 -1.43 -21.21 -6.61
C ARG A 17 -1.11 -19.94 -5.85
N THR A 18 -0.09 -19.23 -6.28
CA THR A 18 0.22 -17.90 -5.73
C THR A 18 -0.84 -16.88 -6.16
N PRO A 19 -1.50 -16.15 -5.23
CA PRO A 19 -2.38 -15.05 -5.58
C PRO A 19 -1.58 -13.87 -6.14
N VAL A 20 -2.20 -13.09 -7.04
CA VAL A 20 -1.59 -11.91 -7.66
C VAL A 20 -2.51 -10.70 -7.60
N TRP A 21 -1.95 -9.60 -7.15
CA TRP A 21 -2.49 -8.24 -7.26
C TRP A 21 -1.32 -7.26 -7.38
N PHE A 22 -1.55 -6.00 -7.63
CA PHE A 22 -0.43 -5.04 -7.70
C PHE A 22 -0.82 -3.63 -7.27
N MET A 23 0.15 -2.91 -6.73
CA MET A 23 -0.02 -1.55 -6.25
C MET A 23 -0.35 -0.61 -7.42
N ARG A 24 -1.33 0.29 -7.20
CA ARG A 24 -1.88 1.21 -8.21
C ARG A 24 -2.59 0.50 -9.38
N GLN A 25 -3.13 -0.69 -9.14
CA GLN A 25 -3.84 -1.47 -10.16
C GLN A 25 -5.05 -0.74 -10.76
N ALA A 26 -5.78 0.09 -10.00
CA ALA A 26 -6.67 1.11 -10.54
C ALA A 26 -5.82 2.33 -10.91
N GLY A 27 -5.55 2.54 -12.19
CA GLY A 27 -4.59 3.54 -12.59
C GLY A 27 -4.62 3.90 -14.08
N ARG A 28 -3.86 4.94 -14.41
CA ARG A 28 -3.83 5.57 -15.75
C ARG A 28 -3.43 4.65 -16.90
N TYR A 29 -2.85 3.50 -16.64
CA TYR A 29 -2.55 2.50 -17.68
C TYR A 29 -3.83 1.90 -18.28
N LEU A 30 -4.97 1.85 -17.52
CA LEU A 30 -6.27 1.38 -17.99
C LEU A 30 -7.01 2.49 -18.76
N PRO A 31 -7.48 2.24 -20.00
CA PRO A 31 -8.35 3.17 -20.73
C PRO A 31 -9.61 3.52 -19.93
N GLU A 32 -10.28 2.54 -19.36
CA GLU A 32 -11.52 2.70 -18.58
C GLU A 32 -11.32 3.60 -17.35
N TYR A 33 -10.16 3.53 -16.71
CA TYR A 33 -9.81 4.46 -15.63
C TYR A 33 -9.66 5.90 -16.18
N ARG A 34 -9.04 6.07 -17.35
CA ARG A 34 -8.87 7.40 -17.97
C ARG A 34 -10.21 8.03 -18.33
N GLU A 35 -11.18 7.25 -18.82
CA GLU A 35 -12.55 7.72 -19.12
C GLU A 35 -13.25 8.28 -17.88
N VAL A 36 -13.07 7.66 -16.70
CA VAL A 36 -13.58 8.19 -15.44
C VAL A 36 -12.84 9.47 -15.04
N ARG A 37 -11.52 9.52 -15.25
CA ARG A 37 -10.68 10.69 -14.94
C ARG A 37 -10.97 11.91 -15.86
N GLU A 38 -11.49 11.72 -17.05
CA GLU A 38 -11.95 12.80 -17.93
C GLU A 38 -13.21 13.51 -17.38
N LYS A 39 -14.02 12.80 -16.58
CA LYS A 39 -15.27 13.31 -16.01
C LYS A 39 -15.12 13.88 -14.59
N ALA A 40 -14.06 13.51 -13.89
CA ALA A 40 -13.83 13.91 -12.50
C ALA A 40 -12.34 14.14 -12.23
N ASP A 41 -11.99 15.22 -11.53
CA ASP A 41 -10.64 15.44 -11.04
C ASP A 41 -10.24 14.37 -9.99
N PHE A 42 -8.96 14.34 -9.62
CA PHE A 42 -8.43 13.29 -8.74
C PHE A 42 -9.08 13.28 -7.35
N LEU A 43 -9.28 14.46 -6.74
CA LEU A 43 -9.88 14.55 -5.41
C LEU A 43 -11.38 14.22 -5.44
N THR A 44 -12.09 14.65 -6.47
CA THR A 44 -13.49 14.27 -6.70
C THR A 44 -13.61 12.76 -6.84
N LEU A 45 -12.73 12.12 -7.63
CA LEU A 45 -12.70 10.66 -7.77
C LEU A 45 -12.44 9.95 -6.42
N CYS A 46 -11.49 10.45 -5.62
CA CYS A 46 -11.20 9.88 -4.29
C CYS A 46 -12.36 10.07 -3.30
N LYS A 47 -13.10 11.19 -3.40
CA LYS A 47 -14.12 11.59 -2.42
C LYS A 47 -15.55 11.24 -2.83
N THR A 48 -15.75 10.64 -4.00
CA THR A 48 -17.04 10.15 -4.47
C THR A 48 -17.08 8.62 -4.36
N PRO A 49 -17.82 8.05 -3.41
CA PRO A 49 -17.81 6.60 -3.14
C PRO A 49 -18.10 5.74 -4.38
N GLU A 50 -19.03 6.18 -5.24
CA GLU A 50 -19.42 5.46 -6.45
C GLU A 50 -18.29 5.41 -7.47
N LEU A 51 -17.60 6.53 -7.69
CA LEU A 51 -16.45 6.61 -8.62
C LEU A 51 -15.26 5.83 -8.09
N ALA A 52 -14.96 5.93 -6.79
CA ALA A 52 -13.90 5.16 -6.15
C ALA A 52 -14.16 3.66 -6.23
N ALA A 53 -15.41 3.23 -6.04
CA ALA A 53 -15.81 1.82 -6.18
C ALA A 53 -15.69 1.36 -7.64
N GLU A 54 -16.18 2.14 -8.60
CA GLU A 54 -16.10 1.84 -10.04
C GLU A 54 -14.65 1.55 -10.46
N VAL A 55 -13.73 2.47 -10.19
CA VAL A 55 -12.33 2.28 -10.61
C VAL A 55 -11.62 1.17 -9.82
N THR A 56 -12.04 0.89 -8.59
CA THR A 56 -11.52 -0.23 -7.78
C THR A 56 -11.87 -1.58 -8.40
N LEU A 57 -13.02 -1.71 -9.03
CA LEU A 57 -13.49 -2.95 -9.65
C LEU A 57 -12.85 -3.23 -11.00
N GLN A 58 -12.48 -2.20 -11.76
CA GLN A 58 -11.92 -2.34 -13.11
C GLN A 58 -10.77 -3.37 -13.18
N PRO A 59 -9.73 -3.36 -12.33
CA PRO A 59 -8.66 -4.36 -12.40
C PRO A 59 -9.13 -5.79 -12.09
N VAL A 60 -10.16 -5.95 -11.28
CA VAL A 60 -10.74 -7.27 -10.99
C VAL A 60 -11.42 -7.86 -12.22
N GLU A 61 -12.13 -7.03 -12.97
CA GLU A 61 -12.92 -7.43 -14.13
C GLU A 61 -12.09 -7.52 -15.41
N ILE A 62 -11.18 -6.56 -15.64
CA ILE A 62 -10.42 -6.43 -16.88
C ILE A 62 -9.12 -7.25 -16.86
N ILE A 63 -8.43 -7.23 -15.73
CA ILE A 63 -7.11 -7.89 -15.56
C ILE A 63 -7.25 -9.23 -14.86
N GLY A 64 -8.25 -9.37 -13.98
CA GLY A 64 -8.49 -10.61 -13.25
C GLY A 64 -7.56 -10.82 -12.05
N VAL A 65 -7.22 -9.78 -11.31
CA VAL A 65 -6.42 -9.85 -10.08
C VAL A 65 -7.13 -10.63 -8.97
N ASP A 66 -6.37 -11.13 -7.99
CA ASP A 66 -6.88 -11.97 -6.89
C ASP A 66 -7.21 -11.18 -5.60
N ALA A 67 -6.99 -9.87 -5.61
CA ALA A 67 -7.45 -8.95 -4.57
C ALA A 67 -7.74 -7.57 -5.15
N ALA A 68 -8.76 -6.90 -4.65
CA ALA A 68 -9.01 -5.50 -4.92
C ALA A 68 -8.36 -4.65 -3.83
N ILE A 69 -7.81 -3.48 -4.18
CA ILE A 69 -7.41 -2.45 -3.21
C ILE A 69 -8.27 -1.22 -3.45
N ILE A 70 -8.88 -0.69 -2.39
CA ILE A 70 -9.74 0.49 -2.52
C ILE A 70 -8.99 1.66 -3.16
N PHE A 71 -9.63 2.35 -4.09
CA PHE A 71 -9.08 3.56 -4.66
C PHE A 71 -9.22 4.72 -3.68
N SER A 72 -8.12 5.31 -3.29
CA SER A 72 -8.01 6.47 -2.39
C SER A 72 -6.61 7.06 -2.52
N ASP A 73 -6.33 8.11 -1.73
CA ASP A 73 -5.00 8.68 -1.56
C ASP A 73 -4.56 8.62 -0.09
N ILE A 74 -3.27 8.44 0.17
CA ILE A 74 -2.74 8.41 1.54
C ILE A 74 -2.85 9.76 2.24
N LEU A 75 -2.91 10.86 1.48
CA LEU A 75 -2.94 12.22 2.02
C LEU A 75 -4.32 12.67 2.51
N VAL A 76 -5.37 11.86 2.31
CA VAL A 76 -6.68 12.10 2.96
C VAL A 76 -6.58 12.06 4.49
N VAL A 77 -5.59 11.34 5.04
CA VAL A 77 -5.35 11.28 6.49
C VAL A 77 -4.85 12.61 7.04
N PRO A 78 -3.75 13.21 6.53
CA PRO A 78 -3.36 14.58 6.93
C PRO A 78 -4.43 15.63 6.66
N GLU A 79 -5.20 15.51 5.57
CA GLU A 79 -6.32 16.40 5.31
C GLU A 79 -7.38 16.31 6.42
N ALA A 80 -7.76 15.11 6.84
CA ALA A 80 -8.67 14.91 7.96
C ALA A 80 -8.11 15.45 9.28
N MET A 81 -6.77 15.46 9.44
CA MET A 81 -6.09 16.05 10.60
C MET A 81 -6.07 17.58 10.58
N GLY A 82 -6.59 18.24 9.53
CA GLY A 82 -6.76 19.68 9.43
C GLY A 82 -5.83 20.40 8.45
N MET A 83 -5.09 19.67 7.61
CA MET A 83 -4.27 20.28 6.55
C MET A 83 -5.09 20.48 5.27
N GLU A 84 -4.85 21.58 4.56
CA GLU A 84 -5.43 21.83 3.24
C GLU A 84 -4.72 20.96 2.19
N LEU A 85 -5.47 20.08 1.51
CA LEU A 85 -4.96 19.24 0.43
C LEU A 85 -5.41 19.79 -0.93
N VAL A 86 -4.45 20.03 -1.83
CA VAL A 86 -4.73 20.50 -3.20
C VAL A 86 -4.08 19.60 -4.23
N VAL A 87 -4.72 19.50 -5.39
CA VAL A 87 -4.17 18.85 -6.59
C VAL A 87 -4.21 19.84 -7.73
N GLU A 88 -3.03 20.20 -8.26
CA GLU A 88 -2.94 21.00 -9.47
C GLU A 88 -2.70 20.07 -10.66
N GLU A 89 -3.68 20.03 -11.58
CA GLU A 89 -3.55 19.21 -12.78
C GLU A 89 -2.36 19.68 -13.63
N GLY A 90 -1.52 18.70 -14.05
CA GLY A 90 -0.31 18.98 -14.83
C GLY A 90 0.92 19.46 -14.05
N LYS A 91 0.81 19.72 -12.73
CA LYS A 91 1.92 20.24 -11.91
C LYS A 91 2.40 19.28 -10.80
N GLY A 92 2.20 18.00 -10.97
CA GLY A 92 2.59 16.99 -9.99
C GLY A 92 1.38 16.36 -9.28
N GLY A 93 1.62 15.60 -8.21
CA GLY A 93 0.58 14.95 -7.42
C GLY A 93 -0.04 15.87 -6.36
N PRO A 94 -0.84 15.30 -5.46
CA PRO A 94 -1.41 16.00 -4.31
C PRO A 94 -0.32 16.67 -3.45
N ARG A 95 -0.62 17.86 -2.92
CA ARG A 95 0.31 18.63 -2.09
C ARG A 95 -0.40 19.44 -0.99
N PHE A 96 0.36 19.84 0.00
CA PHE A 96 -0.07 20.75 1.07
C PHE A 96 0.53 22.14 0.81
N PRO A 97 -0.29 23.16 0.49
CA PRO A 97 0.21 24.53 0.27
C PRO A 97 0.81 25.16 1.51
N SER A 98 0.32 24.76 2.70
CA SER A 98 0.82 25.22 4.01
C SER A 98 1.43 24.04 4.78
N PRO A 99 2.68 23.63 4.48
CA PRO A 99 3.33 22.53 5.17
C PRO A 99 3.70 22.89 6.61
N LEU A 100 3.85 21.87 7.47
CA LEU A 100 4.22 22.08 8.87
C LEU A 100 5.66 22.60 8.99
N ARG A 101 5.86 23.68 9.79
CA ARG A 101 7.16 24.32 9.99
C ARG A 101 7.52 24.58 11.44
N SER A 102 6.56 24.49 12.35
CA SER A 102 6.74 24.81 13.76
C SER A 102 6.07 23.81 14.68
N ALA A 103 6.44 23.82 15.96
CA ALA A 103 5.75 23.03 17.00
C ALA A 103 4.26 23.43 17.11
N ASP A 104 3.93 24.70 16.93
CA ASP A 104 2.55 25.19 16.97
C ASP A 104 1.71 24.62 15.82
N ASP A 105 2.29 24.40 14.63
CA ASP A 105 1.60 23.73 13.53
C ASP A 105 1.27 22.29 13.89
N ILE A 106 2.20 21.58 14.54
CA ILE A 106 2.02 20.20 15.00
C ILE A 106 0.94 20.11 16.09
N VAL A 107 0.94 21.07 17.02
CA VAL A 107 -0.05 21.12 18.11
C VAL A 107 -1.47 21.30 17.56
N ARG A 108 -1.64 22.14 16.53
CA ARG A 108 -2.94 22.43 15.90
C ARG A 108 -3.56 21.26 15.16
N LEU A 109 -2.80 20.22 14.78
CA LEU A 109 -3.35 19.03 14.16
C LEU A 109 -4.33 18.33 15.10
N CYS A 110 -5.51 18.01 14.60
CA CYS A 110 -6.51 17.23 15.35
C CYS A 110 -6.31 15.73 15.20
N LEU A 111 -6.93 14.96 16.09
CA LEU A 111 -7.13 13.52 15.94
C LEU A 111 -8.56 13.31 15.41
N PRO A 112 -8.77 13.11 14.11
CA PRO A 112 -10.11 13.05 13.53
C PRO A 112 -10.78 11.71 13.86
N ASP A 113 -12.10 11.72 14.03
CA ASP A 113 -12.90 10.50 13.92
C ASP A 113 -13.00 10.11 12.43
N PRO A 114 -12.49 8.93 12.03
CA PRO A 114 -12.59 8.48 10.64
C PRO A 114 -14.03 8.34 10.13
N ASN A 115 -14.99 8.09 11.03
CA ASN A 115 -16.41 7.98 10.66
C ASN A 115 -17.07 9.33 10.44
N ASP A 116 -16.43 10.45 10.80
CA ASP A 116 -16.87 11.81 10.51
C ASP A 116 -16.11 12.39 9.31
N LYS A 117 -14.78 12.39 9.37
CA LYS A 117 -13.93 13.09 8.39
C LYS A 117 -13.57 12.28 7.16
N LEU A 118 -13.68 10.95 7.21
CA LEU A 118 -13.30 10.04 6.13
C LEU A 118 -14.45 9.11 5.71
N THR A 119 -15.70 9.58 5.91
CA THR A 119 -16.93 8.84 5.58
C THR A 119 -16.94 8.34 4.15
N PHE A 120 -16.47 9.16 3.20
CA PHE A 120 -16.41 8.79 1.78
C PHE A 120 -15.57 7.55 1.52
N VAL A 121 -14.47 7.32 2.26
CA VAL A 121 -13.68 6.09 2.14
C VAL A 121 -14.44 4.90 2.71
N MET A 122 -15.11 5.08 3.85
CA MET A 122 -15.91 4.00 4.48
C MET A 122 -17.11 3.59 3.60
N GLU A 123 -17.73 4.56 2.96
CA GLU A 123 -18.83 4.32 2.01
C GLU A 123 -18.34 3.63 0.74
N ALA A 124 -17.21 4.08 0.19
CA ALA A 124 -16.55 3.42 -0.95
C ALA A 124 -16.20 1.97 -0.65
N LEU A 125 -15.67 1.68 0.55
CA LEU A 125 -15.36 0.31 1.00
C LEU A 125 -16.63 -0.55 1.08
N ARG A 126 -17.71 -0.06 1.73
CA ARG A 126 -18.98 -0.80 1.83
C ARG A 126 -19.56 -1.10 0.45
N LEU A 127 -19.58 -0.10 -0.43
CA LEU A 127 -20.10 -0.22 -1.78
C LEU A 127 -19.26 -1.23 -2.61
N THR A 128 -17.94 -1.07 -2.61
CA THR A 128 -17.03 -1.99 -3.31
C THR A 128 -17.17 -3.41 -2.76
N ARG A 129 -17.22 -3.59 -1.44
CA ARG A 129 -17.38 -4.92 -0.82
C ARG A 129 -18.67 -5.60 -1.26
N LYS A 130 -19.77 -4.83 -1.34
CA LYS A 130 -21.07 -5.32 -1.85
C LYS A 130 -20.98 -5.74 -3.32
N GLN A 131 -20.37 -4.89 -4.17
CA GLN A 131 -20.25 -5.14 -5.61
C GLN A 131 -19.29 -6.29 -5.96
N LEU A 132 -18.20 -6.45 -5.21
CA LEU A 132 -17.30 -7.60 -5.34
C LEU A 132 -18.02 -8.93 -5.09
N ASN A 133 -19.03 -8.94 -4.24
CA ASN A 133 -19.88 -10.13 -3.96
C ASN A 133 -19.07 -11.42 -3.73
N GLY A 134 -17.91 -11.31 -3.05
CA GLY A 134 -17.05 -12.45 -2.73
C GLY A 134 -16.13 -12.93 -3.87
N LYS A 135 -16.10 -12.25 -5.02
CA LYS A 135 -15.17 -12.60 -6.14
C LYS A 135 -13.72 -12.60 -5.69
N VAL A 136 -13.29 -11.54 -5.02
CA VAL A 136 -11.95 -11.38 -4.45
C VAL A 136 -12.02 -10.59 -3.14
N PRO A 137 -11.02 -10.72 -2.23
CA PRO A 137 -10.92 -9.90 -1.04
C PRO A 137 -10.65 -8.42 -1.35
N LEU A 138 -11.10 -7.54 -0.45
CA LEU A 138 -10.90 -6.09 -0.52
C LEU A 138 -9.82 -5.66 0.48
N ILE A 139 -8.82 -4.93 0.00
CA ILE A 139 -7.72 -4.38 0.78
C ILE A 139 -8.00 -2.90 1.04
N GLY A 140 -7.93 -2.49 2.32
CA GLY A 140 -7.82 -1.09 2.72
C GLY A 140 -6.35 -0.69 2.88
N PHE A 141 -6.05 0.61 3.03
CA PHE A 141 -4.66 1.02 3.21
C PHE A 141 -4.52 2.40 3.85
N SER A 142 -3.29 2.69 4.27
CA SER A 142 -2.83 4.02 4.66
C SER A 142 -1.34 4.19 4.34
N GLY A 143 -0.88 5.43 4.29
CA GLY A 143 0.55 5.71 4.43
C GLY A 143 1.04 5.39 5.85
N SER A 144 2.33 5.05 5.99
CA SER A 144 2.97 4.96 7.31
C SER A 144 3.04 6.33 7.98
N PRO A 145 3.15 6.39 9.31
CA PRO A 145 3.33 7.68 10.00
C PRO A 145 4.51 8.48 9.48
N TRP A 146 5.64 7.86 9.19
CA TRP A 146 6.81 8.52 8.62
C TRP A 146 6.53 9.08 7.21
N THR A 147 5.96 8.25 6.32
CA THR A 147 5.65 8.69 4.96
C THR A 147 4.66 9.86 4.96
N LEU A 148 3.63 9.82 5.80
CA LEU A 148 2.68 10.92 5.93
C LEU A 148 3.35 12.19 6.51
N ALA A 149 4.14 12.05 7.59
CA ALA A 149 4.90 13.16 8.16
C ALA A 149 5.84 13.81 7.13
N ALA A 150 6.49 13.00 6.28
CA ALA A 150 7.35 13.52 5.22
C ALA A 150 6.57 14.42 4.25
N TYR A 151 5.39 14.04 3.81
CA TYR A 151 4.53 14.90 2.98
C TYR A 151 4.01 16.12 3.74
N MET A 152 3.60 15.98 5.00
CA MET A 152 3.09 17.08 5.82
C MET A 152 4.14 18.16 6.05
N VAL A 153 5.39 17.76 6.24
CA VAL A 153 6.51 18.68 6.49
C VAL A 153 7.15 19.20 5.19
N GLU A 154 7.31 18.37 4.15
CA GLU A 154 7.84 18.85 2.86
C GLU A 154 6.81 19.65 2.07
N GLY A 155 5.51 19.35 2.22
CA GLY A 155 4.40 19.92 1.48
C GLY A 155 4.08 19.14 0.19
N HIS A 156 5.04 18.37 -0.33
CA HIS A 156 4.92 17.57 -1.55
C HIS A 156 5.97 16.44 -1.56
N GLY A 157 5.95 15.56 -2.57
CA GLY A 157 7.04 14.62 -2.79
C GLY A 157 8.37 15.36 -3.04
N SER A 158 9.41 14.98 -2.34
CA SER A 158 10.73 15.64 -2.41
C SER A 158 11.82 14.63 -2.80
N LYS A 159 12.86 15.10 -3.52
CA LYS A 159 14.05 14.28 -3.76
C LYS A 159 15.03 14.29 -2.58
N LYS A 160 15.01 15.34 -1.76
CA LYS A 160 15.98 15.56 -0.67
C LYS A 160 15.41 15.34 0.72
N PHE A 161 14.10 15.52 0.91
CA PHE A 161 13.42 15.44 2.20
C PHE A 161 14.14 16.22 3.31
N ARG A 162 14.54 17.46 2.99
CA ARG A 162 15.41 18.27 3.86
C ARG A 162 14.70 18.64 5.16
N TYR A 163 13.47 19.13 5.06
CA TYR A 163 12.78 19.70 6.21
C TYR A 163 12.38 18.65 7.24
N ILE A 164 11.89 17.49 6.79
CA ILE A 164 11.56 16.40 7.70
C ILE A 164 12.83 15.82 8.36
N LYS A 165 13.95 15.74 7.62
CA LYS A 165 15.23 15.30 8.18
C LYS A 165 15.79 16.33 9.16
N GLU A 166 15.68 17.61 8.86
CA GLU A 166 16.06 18.68 9.79
C GLU A 166 15.24 18.60 11.08
N LEU A 167 13.92 18.33 10.99
CA LEU A 167 13.05 18.16 12.15
C LEU A 167 13.51 17.02 13.07
N ILE A 168 13.79 15.83 12.52
CA ILE A 168 14.20 14.67 13.35
C ILE A 168 15.57 14.86 14.01
N TYR A 169 16.49 15.61 13.39
CA TYR A 169 17.83 15.84 13.93
C TYR A 169 17.89 17.04 14.87
N SER A 170 17.14 18.11 14.59
CA SER A 170 17.20 19.35 15.38
C SER A 170 16.17 19.39 16.50
N ASN A 171 14.97 18.84 16.27
CA ASN A 171 13.84 18.84 17.20
C ASN A 171 13.17 17.45 17.29
N PRO A 172 13.88 16.40 17.72
CA PRO A 172 13.34 15.03 17.75
C PRO A 172 12.07 14.91 18.61
N LYS A 173 11.93 15.72 19.65
CA LYS A 173 10.73 15.74 20.50
C LYS A 173 9.48 16.11 19.71
N ASP A 174 9.55 17.15 18.88
CA ASP A 174 8.43 17.58 18.05
C ASP A 174 8.13 16.56 16.95
N ALA A 175 9.18 15.95 16.38
CA ALA A 175 9.02 14.83 15.44
C ALA A 175 8.26 13.66 16.08
N HIS A 176 8.59 13.28 17.31
CA HIS A 176 7.88 12.22 18.04
C HIS A 176 6.41 12.60 18.33
N VAL A 177 6.12 13.84 18.67
CA VAL A 177 4.74 14.32 18.87
C VAL A 177 3.94 14.21 17.56
N LEU A 178 4.53 14.63 16.43
CA LEU A 178 3.89 14.54 15.11
C LEU A 178 3.61 13.07 14.74
N LEU A 179 4.62 12.22 14.84
CA LEU A 179 4.53 10.81 14.46
C LEU A 179 3.54 10.03 15.33
N ASP A 180 3.46 10.32 16.63
CA ASP A 180 2.48 9.71 17.54
C ASP A 180 1.04 10.10 17.17
N LYS A 181 0.78 11.40 16.89
CA LYS A 181 -0.52 11.85 16.41
C LYS A 181 -0.94 11.14 15.13
N ILE A 182 -0.03 11.03 14.16
CA ILE A 182 -0.29 10.35 12.89
C ILE A 182 -0.52 8.86 13.14
N ALA A 183 0.30 8.19 13.96
CA ALA A 183 0.15 6.77 14.25
C ALA A 183 -1.21 6.43 14.85
N LYS A 184 -1.68 7.20 15.83
CA LYS A 184 -3.02 7.08 16.42
C LYS A 184 -4.13 7.26 15.38
N THR A 185 -4.01 8.29 14.53
CA THR A 185 -4.97 8.55 13.45
C THR A 185 -5.01 7.40 12.45
N VAL A 186 -3.84 6.91 12.02
CA VAL A 186 -3.73 5.79 11.07
C VAL A 186 -4.31 4.51 11.67
N ALA A 187 -4.04 4.19 12.93
CA ALA A 187 -4.59 3.00 13.59
C ALA A 187 -6.12 3.04 13.67
N GLN A 188 -6.71 4.19 14.01
CA GLN A 188 -8.16 4.39 14.00
C GLN A 188 -8.73 4.29 12.59
N TYR A 189 -8.07 4.88 11.60
CA TYR A 189 -8.48 4.85 10.19
C TYR A 189 -8.47 3.43 9.62
N LEU A 190 -7.41 2.66 9.85
CA LEU A 190 -7.35 1.25 9.41
C LEU A 190 -8.41 0.39 10.12
N SER A 191 -8.65 0.63 11.40
CA SER A 191 -9.72 -0.04 12.16
C SER A 191 -11.10 0.26 11.57
N ALA A 192 -11.38 1.52 11.20
CA ALA A 192 -12.62 1.92 10.55
C ALA A 192 -12.77 1.31 9.14
N GLN A 193 -11.69 1.21 8.36
CA GLN A 193 -11.71 0.55 7.05
C GLN A 193 -12.08 -0.94 7.18
N ILE A 194 -11.52 -1.64 8.17
CA ILE A 194 -11.86 -3.05 8.44
C ILE A 194 -13.34 -3.16 8.83
N ALA A 195 -13.83 -2.30 9.72
CA ALA A 195 -15.24 -2.26 10.11
C ALA A 195 -16.17 -1.93 8.92
N ALA A 196 -15.68 -1.17 7.94
CA ALA A 196 -16.41 -0.85 6.71
C ALA A 196 -16.39 -1.95 5.64
N GLY A 197 -15.59 -3.03 5.85
CA GLY A 197 -15.59 -4.19 4.96
C GLY A 197 -14.26 -4.54 4.32
N ALA A 198 -13.17 -3.83 4.61
CA ALA A 198 -11.83 -4.25 4.22
C ALA A 198 -11.47 -5.58 4.90
N GLN A 199 -10.95 -6.54 4.13
CA GLN A 199 -10.61 -7.89 4.61
C GLN A 199 -9.11 -8.06 4.85
N ALA A 200 -8.32 -7.10 4.44
CA ALA A 200 -6.91 -6.91 4.76
C ALA A 200 -6.61 -5.42 4.75
N VAL A 201 -5.55 -5.00 5.40
CA VAL A 201 -5.08 -3.61 5.30
C VAL A 201 -3.58 -3.55 5.04
N GLN A 202 -3.14 -2.53 4.30
CA GLN A 202 -1.73 -2.32 3.99
C GLN A 202 -1.24 -0.96 4.46
N ILE A 203 -0.07 -0.95 5.11
CA ILE A 203 0.67 0.26 5.50
C ILE A 203 1.78 0.47 4.47
N PHE A 204 1.79 1.64 3.81
CA PHE A 204 2.80 2.00 2.83
C PHE A 204 3.85 2.93 3.42
N ASP A 205 5.06 2.44 3.63
CA ASP A 205 6.22 3.26 3.98
C ASP A 205 7.11 3.51 2.77
N THR A 206 6.63 4.37 1.87
CA THR A 206 7.31 4.71 0.62
C THR A 206 8.66 5.41 0.85
N TRP A 207 8.79 6.13 1.97
CA TRP A 207 9.96 6.94 2.27
C TRP A 207 10.81 6.42 3.43
N GLY A 208 10.60 5.20 3.90
CA GLY A 208 11.43 4.57 4.94
C GLY A 208 12.91 4.48 4.56
N GLY A 209 13.18 4.13 3.30
CA GLY A 209 14.54 3.96 2.80
C GLY A 209 15.40 5.23 2.66
N ILE A 210 14.82 6.43 2.84
CA ILE A 210 15.62 7.66 2.88
C ILE A 210 16.30 7.89 4.24
N LEU A 211 15.95 7.09 5.25
CA LEU A 211 16.48 7.15 6.60
C LEU A 211 17.74 6.27 6.75
N THR A 212 18.61 6.65 7.67
CA THR A 212 19.64 5.72 8.17
C THR A 212 18.95 4.58 8.92
N GLN A 213 19.62 3.46 9.12
CA GLN A 213 19.03 2.31 9.81
C GLN A 213 18.51 2.64 11.21
N ASP A 214 19.25 3.46 11.97
CA ASP A 214 18.84 3.86 13.32
C ASP A 214 17.67 4.85 13.29
N ALA A 215 17.73 5.84 12.39
CA ALA A 215 16.61 6.76 12.20
C ALA A 215 15.34 6.05 11.69
N PHE A 216 15.49 5.02 10.84
CA PHE A 216 14.36 4.18 10.42
C PHE A 216 13.70 3.47 11.61
N LYS A 217 14.51 2.87 12.49
CA LYS A 217 13.99 2.22 13.72
C LYS A 217 13.25 3.20 14.61
N GLU A 218 13.82 4.38 14.82
CA GLU A 218 13.31 5.39 15.75
C GLU A 218 12.09 6.14 15.20
N PHE A 219 12.14 6.61 13.95
CA PHE A 219 11.16 7.55 13.39
C PHE A 219 10.17 6.90 12.40
N SER A 220 10.43 5.69 11.92
CA SER A 220 9.47 4.96 11.07
C SER A 220 8.96 3.68 11.73
N LEU A 221 9.82 2.70 11.95
CA LEU A 221 9.43 1.36 12.38
C LEU A 221 8.70 1.37 13.74
N ARG A 222 9.17 2.14 14.70
CA ARG A 222 8.51 2.33 16.00
C ARG A 222 7.04 2.70 15.85
N TYR A 223 6.72 3.59 14.93
CA TYR A 223 5.35 4.07 14.71
C TYR A 223 4.54 3.13 13.84
N ILE A 224 5.17 2.37 12.94
CA ILE A 224 4.52 1.24 12.27
C ILE A 224 4.11 0.18 13.30
N GLN A 225 4.99 -0.16 14.25
CA GLN A 225 4.67 -1.07 15.35
C GLN A 225 3.49 -0.58 16.19
N GLN A 226 3.45 0.72 16.50
CA GLN A 226 2.33 1.33 17.22
C GLN A 226 1.02 1.19 16.41
N VAL A 227 1.03 1.51 15.12
CA VAL A 227 -0.15 1.36 14.24
C VAL A 227 -0.62 -0.09 14.22
N VAL A 228 0.31 -1.04 14.05
CA VAL A 228 -0.04 -2.48 14.01
C VAL A 228 -0.66 -2.93 15.34
N ALA A 229 -0.09 -2.50 16.48
CA ALA A 229 -0.57 -2.86 17.81
C ALA A 229 -1.94 -2.24 18.15
N GLU A 230 -2.19 -1.00 17.72
CA GLU A 230 -3.41 -0.27 18.05
C GLU A 230 -4.56 -0.51 17.04
N THR A 231 -4.29 -1.09 15.87
CA THR A 231 -5.32 -1.39 14.86
C THR A 231 -6.21 -2.55 15.31
N LYS A 232 -7.52 -2.32 15.37
CA LYS A 232 -8.54 -3.36 15.66
C LYS A 232 -8.78 -4.20 14.40
N THR A 233 -8.03 -5.28 14.26
CA THR A 233 -7.99 -6.09 13.03
C THR A 233 -9.20 -7.00 12.84
N ASN A 234 -9.88 -7.41 13.93
CA ASN A 234 -10.95 -8.42 13.88
C ASN A 234 -10.56 -9.66 13.03
N GLY A 235 -9.28 -10.03 13.07
CA GLY A 235 -8.73 -11.16 12.30
C GLY A 235 -8.28 -10.84 10.87
N ALA A 236 -8.39 -9.60 10.40
CA ALA A 236 -7.87 -9.19 9.10
C ALA A 236 -6.32 -9.09 9.15
N PRO A 237 -5.58 -9.57 8.14
CA PRO A 237 -4.13 -9.45 8.11
C PRO A 237 -3.70 -8.00 7.83
N ILE A 238 -2.59 -7.60 8.47
CA ILE A 238 -1.89 -6.36 8.20
C ILE A 238 -0.68 -6.64 7.31
N ILE A 239 -0.54 -5.90 6.23
CA ILE A 239 0.59 -5.92 5.31
C ILE A 239 1.42 -4.67 5.56
N VAL A 240 2.72 -4.82 5.74
CA VAL A 240 3.66 -3.69 5.86
C VAL A 240 4.60 -3.69 4.67
N PHE A 241 4.59 -2.61 3.89
CA PHE A 241 5.50 -2.38 2.77
C PHE A 241 6.42 -1.21 3.09
N CYS A 242 7.72 -1.47 3.15
CA CYS A 242 8.75 -0.45 3.34
C CYS A 242 9.71 -0.47 2.15
N LYS A 243 9.69 0.61 1.36
CA LYS A 243 10.53 0.73 0.16
C LYS A 243 11.98 1.02 0.54
N ASP A 244 12.93 0.37 -0.14
CA ASP A 244 14.38 0.51 0.04
C ASP A 244 14.87 0.18 1.48
N CYS A 245 14.11 -0.67 2.22
CA CYS A 245 14.39 -1.04 3.61
C CYS A 245 14.86 -2.49 3.78
N GLY A 246 15.48 -3.09 2.76
CA GLY A 246 15.96 -4.48 2.78
C GLY A 246 16.90 -4.81 3.95
N HIS A 247 17.67 -3.82 4.41
CA HIS A 247 18.56 -3.92 5.56
C HIS A 247 17.85 -4.11 6.92
N SER A 248 16.54 -3.88 6.98
CA SER A 248 15.71 -3.95 8.21
C SER A 248 14.61 -5.01 8.16
N LEU A 249 14.68 -5.98 7.24
CA LEU A 249 13.62 -6.99 7.03
C LEU A 249 13.28 -7.76 8.32
N LYS A 250 14.27 -8.14 9.13
CA LYS A 250 14.02 -8.85 10.39
C LYS A 250 13.16 -8.02 11.35
N GLN A 251 13.51 -6.75 11.50
CA GLN A 251 12.80 -5.83 12.39
C GLN A 251 11.39 -5.52 11.87
N ILE A 252 11.22 -5.41 10.53
CA ILE A 252 9.91 -5.23 9.92
C ILE A 252 9.04 -6.47 10.15
N ALA A 253 9.58 -7.67 10.00
CA ALA A 253 8.87 -8.92 10.27
C ALA A 253 8.46 -9.06 11.75
N ASP A 254 9.22 -8.44 12.67
CA ASP A 254 8.94 -8.46 14.12
C ASP A 254 7.95 -7.35 14.56
N CYS A 255 7.43 -6.53 13.63
CA CYS A 255 6.49 -5.47 13.98
C CYS A 255 5.06 -5.93 14.28
N GLY A 256 4.76 -7.23 14.15
CA GLY A 256 3.45 -7.83 14.39
C GLY A 256 2.56 -7.97 13.17
N CYS A 257 3.05 -7.60 11.96
CA CYS A 257 2.32 -7.79 10.71
C CYS A 257 2.28 -9.27 10.27
N GLN A 258 1.31 -9.64 9.45
CA GLN A 258 1.19 -10.98 8.86
C GLN A 258 1.95 -11.08 7.54
N VAL A 259 2.15 -9.96 6.83
CA VAL A 259 2.77 -9.92 5.51
C VAL A 259 3.79 -8.79 5.43
N VAL A 260 4.97 -9.09 4.91
CA VAL A 260 5.98 -8.09 4.54
C VAL A 260 6.01 -7.93 3.02
N GLY A 261 5.74 -6.71 2.56
CA GLY A 261 5.88 -6.32 1.16
C GLY A 261 7.34 -5.98 0.84
N LEU A 262 7.84 -6.50 -0.26
CA LEU A 262 9.21 -6.35 -0.74
C LEU A 262 9.24 -5.49 -1.99
N ASP A 263 10.17 -4.56 -2.07
CA ASP A 263 10.49 -3.89 -3.33
C ASP A 263 11.41 -4.77 -4.21
N TRP A 264 11.62 -4.37 -5.46
CA TRP A 264 12.37 -5.15 -6.47
C TRP A 264 13.88 -5.20 -6.22
N THR A 265 14.43 -4.42 -5.28
CA THR A 265 15.86 -4.42 -4.96
C THR A 265 16.26 -5.59 -4.05
N ILE A 266 15.27 -6.28 -3.48
CA ILE A 266 15.45 -7.38 -2.53
C ILE A 266 15.32 -8.72 -3.28
N ASP A 267 16.26 -9.64 -3.10
CA ASP A 267 16.08 -11.01 -3.56
C ASP A 267 15.03 -11.72 -2.68
N ILE A 268 13.93 -12.16 -3.30
CA ILE A 268 12.81 -12.78 -2.58
C ILE A 268 13.21 -14.12 -1.95
N GLY A 269 14.13 -14.86 -2.56
CA GLY A 269 14.64 -16.11 -1.99
C GLY A 269 15.44 -15.90 -0.72
N ASP A 270 16.24 -14.85 -0.67
CA ASP A 270 17.00 -14.48 0.53
C ASP A 270 16.08 -13.89 1.60
N ALA A 271 15.10 -13.08 1.22
CA ALA A 271 14.07 -12.62 2.14
C ALA A 271 13.29 -13.80 2.75
N ARG A 272 12.93 -14.80 1.94
CA ARG A 272 12.25 -16.01 2.43
C ARG A 272 13.08 -16.79 3.45
N LYS A 273 14.39 -16.99 3.20
CA LYS A 273 15.29 -17.63 4.17
C LYS A 273 15.37 -16.85 5.48
N LEU A 274 15.31 -15.52 5.39
CA LEU A 274 15.51 -14.62 6.52
C LEU A 274 14.29 -14.46 7.42
N ILE A 275 13.08 -14.39 6.84
CA ILE A 275 11.84 -14.04 7.54
C ILE A 275 10.61 -14.86 7.12
N GLY A 276 10.70 -15.73 6.11
CA GLY A 276 9.55 -16.45 5.56
C GLY A 276 8.95 -17.51 6.47
N ASP A 277 9.65 -17.89 7.54
CA ASP A 277 9.14 -18.75 8.62
C ASP A 277 8.20 -18.01 9.58
N ARG A 278 8.24 -16.68 9.60
CA ARG A 278 7.47 -15.82 10.51
C ARG A 278 6.30 -15.12 9.84
N VAL A 279 6.51 -14.58 8.65
CA VAL A 279 5.55 -13.76 7.89
C VAL A 279 5.41 -14.26 6.45
N ALA A 280 4.28 -13.96 5.82
CA ALA A 280 4.15 -14.09 4.38
C ALA A 280 4.91 -12.98 3.65
N LEU A 281 5.35 -13.25 2.41
CA LEU A 281 6.07 -12.28 1.58
C LEU A 281 5.22 -11.86 0.41
N GLN A 282 5.13 -10.55 0.19
CA GLN A 282 4.41 -9.97 -0.95
C GLN A 282 5.40 -9.25 -1.86
N GLY A 283 5.43 -9.62 -3.13
CA GLY A 283 6.28 -8.97 -4.13
C GLY A 283 6.76 -9.93 -5.19
N ASN A 284 7.80 -9.55 -5.96
CA ASN A 284 8.45 -8.23 -5.96
C ASN A 284 9.03 -7.91 -7.34
N LEU A 285 8.19 -8.11 -8.39
CA LEU A 285 8.62 -7.85 -9.76
C LEU A 285 8.91 -6.35 -9.95
N ASP A 286 10.04 -6.02 -10.61
CA ASP A 286 10.31 -4.64 -11.02
C ASP A 286 9.19 -4.15 -11.97
N PRO A 287 8.49 -3.06 -11.64
CA PRO A 287 7.41 -2.55 -12.48
C PRO A 287 7.84 -2.26 -13.93
N THR A 288 9.12 -1.94 -14.16
CA THR A 288 9.65 -1.63 -15.49
C THR A 288 9.76 -2.86 -16.40
N ILE A 289 9.73 -4.07 -15.85
CA ILE A 289 9.67 -5.31 -16.64
C ILE A 289 8.40 -5.37 -17.51
N LEU A 290 7.32 -4.71 -17.08
CA LEU A 290 6.07 -4.66 -17.85
C LEU A 290 6.17 -3.87 -19.17
N TYR A 291 7.30 -3.21 -19.45
CA TYR A 291 7.60 -2.64 -20.78
C TYR A 291 8.28 -3.64 -21.71
N ALA A 292 8.79 -4.75 -21.18
CA ALA A 292 9.45 -5.78 -21.97
C ALA A 292 8.41 -6.63 -22.75
N PRO A 293 8.86 -7.38 -23.79
CA PRO A 293 8.00 -8.34 -24.48
C PRO A 293 7.38 -9.39 -23.54
N PRO A 294 6.20 -9.96 -23.88
CA PRO A 294 5.47 -10.91 -23.03
C PRO A 294 6.27 -12.13 -22.57
N ASP A 295 7.14 -12.66 -23.42
CA ASP A 295 8.02 -13.79 -23.10
C ASP A 295 9.06 -13.45 -22.02
N VAL A 296 9.58 -12.23 -22.03
CA VAL A 296 10.49 -11.71 -21.00
C VAL A 296 9.73 -11.51 -19.67
N ILE A 297 8.51 -10.95 -19.71
CA ILE A 297 7.66 -10.82 -18.52
C ILE A 297 7.43 -12.18 -17.88
N ARG A 298 7.03 -13.18 -18.67
CA ARG A 298 6.80 -14.56 -18.20
C ARG A 298 8.05 -15.19 -17.62
N LYS A 299 9.21 -14.99 -18.25
CA LYS A 299 10.51 -15.44 -17.75
C LYS A 299 10.81 -14.87 -16.36
N GLU A 300 10.61 -13.57 -16.16
CA GLU A 300 10.89 -12.93 -14.88
C GLU A 300 9.89 -13.38 -13.80
N VAL A 301 8.62 -13.61 -14.14
CA VAL A 301 7.65 -14.23 -13.23
C VAL A 301 8.14 -15.60 -12.77
N ARG A 302 8.59 -16.48 -13.70
CA ARG A 302 9.17 -17.79 -13.36
C ARG A 302 10.39 -17.66 -12.44
N ASN A 303 11.27 -16.70 -12.71
CA ASN A 303 12.45 -16.46 -11.90
C ASN A 303 12.10 -16.13 -10.44
N ILE A 304 11.14 -15.24 -10.21
CA ILE A 304 10.68 -14.89 -8.87
C ILE A 304 10.00 -16.07 -8.17
N LEU A 305 9.13 -16.80 -8.88
CA LEU A 305 8.47 -18.00 -8.35
C LEU A 305 9.49 -19.09 -7.98
N ALA A 306 10.50 -19.30 -8.83
CA ALA A 306 11.58 -20.26 -8.58
C ALA A 306 12.46 -19.87 -7.39
N LYS A 307 12.79 -18.60 -7.26
CA LYS A 307 13.55 -18.06 -6.10
C LYS A 307 12.75 -18.18 -4.80
N PHE A 308 11.46 -17.88 -4.83
CA PHE A 308 10.61 -18.14 -3.67
C PHE A 308 10.54 -19.65 -3.38
N GLY A 309 10.43 -20.49 -4.39
CA GLY A 309 10.39 -21.96 -4.26
C GLY A 309 9.03 -22.49 -3.80
N LYS A 310 8.98 -23.79 -3.43
CA LYS A 310 7.75 -24.49 -3.03
C LYS A 310 7.26 -24.05 -1.65
N GLY A 311 5.93 -24.05 -1.46
CA GLY A 311 5.25 -23.80 -0.19
C GLY A 311 4.34 -22.60 -0.20
N SER A 312 3.77 -22.29 0.97
CA SER A 312 2.78 -21.23 1.18
C SER A 312 3.42 -19.89 1.60
N GLY A 313 2.61 -18.82 1.58
CA GLY A 313 3.02 -17.51 2.09
C GLY A 313 3.63 -16.59 1.03
N HIS A 314 3.47 -16.88 -0.26
CA HIS A 314 3.82 -15.96 -1.34
C HIS A 314 2.56 -15.27 -1.88
N ILE A 315 2.60 -13.95 -1.97
CA ILE A 315 1.63 -13.10 -2.67
C ILE A 315 2.40 -12.39 -3.77
N PHE A 316 2.11 -12.68 -5.03
CA PHE A 316 2.80 -12.01 -6.12
C PHE A 316 2.32 -10.58 -6.27
N ASN A 317 3.26 -9.65 -6.36
CA ASN A 317 3.01 -8.23 -6.56
C ASN A 317 4.17 -7.61 -7.35
N LEU A 318 3.99 -6.40 -7.84
CA LEU A 318 5.10 -5.56 -8.26
C LEU A 318 5.84 -5.04 -7.02
N GLY A 319 7.11 -4.76 -7.16
CA GLY A 319 7.93 -4.17 -6.09
C GLY A 319 7.60 -2.70 -5.77
N HIS A 320 6.73 -2.07 -6.56
CA HIS A 320 6.11 -0.76 -6.35
C HIS A 320 4.89 -0.60 -7.27
N GLY A 321 4.24 0.57 -7.24
CA GLY A 321 3.08 0.83 -8.10
C GLY A 321 3.39 0.74 -9.59
N ILE A 322 2.45 0.19 -10.36
CA ILE A 322 2.52 0.16 -11.83
C ILE A 322 2.66 1.57 -12.42
N LEU A 323 3.37 1.69 -13.52
CA LEU A 323 3.62 2.94 -14.21
C LEU A 323 2.44 3.29 -15.15
N PRO A 324 2.15 4.59 -15.35
CA PRO A 324 0.91 5.03 -16.01
C PRO A 324 0.78 4.68 -17.50
N ASP A 325 1.88 4.45 -18.16
CA ASP A 325 2.01 4.17 -19.59
C ASP A 325 2.32 2.70 -19.92
N THR A 326 2.19 1.82 -18.90
CA THR A 326 2.35 0.37 -19.09
C THR A 326 1.30 -0.18 -20.03
N PRO A 327 1.67 -0.98 -21.07
CA PRO A 327 0.70 -1.61 -21.97
C PRO A 327 -0.24 -2.57 -21.25
N VAL A 328 -1.55 -2.43 -21.44
CA VAL A 328 -2.57 -3.27 -20.76
C VAL A 328 -2.37 -4.76 -21.03
N GLU A 329 -2.02 -5.12 -22.27
CA GLU A 329 -1.80 -6.52 -22.66
C GLU A 329 -0.59 -7.14 -21.94
N HIS A 330 0.44 -6.34 -21.62
CA HIS A 330 1.57 -6.80 -20.82
C HIS A 330 1.16 -7.05 -19.35
N VAL A 331 0.25 -6.25 -18.81
CA VAL A 331 -0.31 -6.46 -17.47
C VAL A 331 -1.17 -7.72 -17.42
N LYS A 332 -1.97 -7.96 -18.46
CA LYS A 332 -2.75 -9.21 -18.59
C LYS A 332 -1.83 -10.43 -18.67
N GLU A 333 -0.75 -10.34 -19.48
CA GLU A 333 0.23 -11.42 -19.57
C GLU A 333 0.94 -11.67 -18.24
N PHE A 334 1.31 -10.61 -17.52
CA PHE A 334 1.88 -10.71 -16.18
C PHE A 334 0.97 -11.51 -15.23
N VAL A 335 -0.29 -11.11 -15.11
CA VAL A 335 -1.25 -11.79 -14.22
C VAL A 335 -1.52 -13.22 -14.67
N LYS A 336 -1.64 -13.45 -15.98
CA LYS A 336 -1.79 -14.78 -16.56
C LYS A 336 -0.58 -15.67 -16.26
N ALA A 337 0.63 -15.15 -16.48
CA ALA A 337 1.87 -15.87 -16.20
C ALA A 337 1.96 -16.28 -14.71
N VAL A 338 1.66 -15.38 -13.77
CA VAL A 338 1.66 -15.75 -12.35
C VAL A 338 0.67 -16.88 -12.06
N LYS A 339 -0.55 -16.80 -12.60
CA LYS A 339 -1.57 -17.81 -12.37
C LYS A 339 -1.20 -19.20 -12.92
N GLU A 340 -0.63 -19.25 -14.12
CA GLU A 340 -0.25 -20.50 -14.78
C GLU A 340 1.01 -21.11 -14.18
N GLU A 341 2.06 -20.31 -14.01
CA GLU A 341 3.39 -20.79 -13.61
C GLU A 341 3.49 -21.13 -12.10
N SER A 342 2.57 -20.61 -11.27
CA SER A 342 2.63 -20.87 -9.83
C SER A 342 1.92 -22.15 -9.37
N ILE A 343 1.14 -22.83 -10.22
CA ILE A 343 0.42 -24.07 -9.85
C ILE A 343 1.40 -25.16 -9.37
N HIS A 344 2.54 -25.30 -10.04
CA HIS A 344 3.54 -26.32 -9.71
C HIS A 344 4.31 -26.05 -8.41
N ASN A 345 4.29 -24.82 -7.92
CA ASN A 345 4.97 -24.45 -6.66
C ASN A 345 4.16 -24.89 -5.43
N HIS A 346 2.91 -25.26 -5.60
CA HIS A 346 1.98 -25.64 -4.54
C HIS A 346 1.62 -27.15 -4.54
N GLN A 347 2.13 -27.88 -5.53
CA GLN A 347 2.12 -29.35 -5.59
C GLN A 347 3.45 -29.89 -5.02
#